data_7c1208b03d26d79a38f9661e86b5e01f
#
_entry.id   7c1208b03d26d79a38f9661e86b5e01f
#
_cell.length_a   1.000
_cell.length_b   1.000
_cell.length_c   1.000
_cell.angle_alpha   90.00
_cell.angle_beta   90.00
_cell.angle_gamma   90.00
#
_symmetry.space_group_name_H-M   'P 1'
#
loop_
_entity.id
_entity.type
_entity.pdbx_description
1 polymer ?
#
loop_
_entity_poly.entity_id
_entity_poly.type
_entity_poly.pdbx_seq_one_letter_code
_entity_poly.pdbx_strand_id
1 'polypeptide(L)'
;MSDFTPLEGHRGGRIAGWRDFRDRFTAALAMATTAPAEGCWCDLDFAAWPLGERATVEALQRWALAHSVPRLTLLAARYDEVTRRHPRWLTWRRSWAHRVSCWTASDELAASLQPMCLWRDQVGLKVLDPLTGAGLWSTEPATLQLWQADFDAYLQRSTEGMPCTTLGL
;
A
#
# COMPACT_ATOMS: atom_id res chain seq x y z
N MET A 1 1.81 15.80 13.29
CA MET A 1 1.45 14.39 13.15
C MET A 1 0.03 14.28 12.63
N SER A 2 -0.11 13.73 11.42
CA SER A 2 -1.45 13.50 10.87
C SER A 2 -2.04 12.29 11.56
N ASP A 3 -2.76 12.54 12.63
CA ASP A 3 -3.56 11.47 13.21
C ASP A 3 -4.75 11.20 12.31
N PHE A 4 -5.00 9.91 12.01
CA PHE A 4 -6.32 9.47 11.56
C PHE A 4 -7.34 9.55 12.68
N THR A 5 -6.98 10.16 13.81
CA THR A 5 -7.97 10.47 14.83
C THR A 5 -8.97 11.38 14.14
N PRO A 6 -10.21 10.94 13.90
CA PRO A 6 -11.21 11.84 13.38
C PRO A 6 -11.28 13.00 14.37
N LEU A 7 -10.97 14.17 13.93
CA LEU A 7 -11.60 15.33 14.55
C LEU A 7 -13.07 14.93 14.59
N GLU A 8 -13.68 14.98 15.74
CA GLU A 8 -15.04 14.47 15.95
C GLU A 8 -15.92 14.73 14.72
N GLY A 9 -16.32 13.65 14.04
CA GLY A 9 -17.18 13.70 12.87
C GLY A 9 -16.51 13.61 11.48
N HIS A 10 -15.17 13.63 11.37
CA HIS A 10 -14.51 13.51 10.06
C HIS A 10 -14.06 12.08 9.81
N ARG A 11 -14.64 11.44 8.78
CA ARG A 11 -14.28 10.08 8.33
C ARG A 11 -13.47 10.10 7.03
N GLY A 12 -12.95 11.27 6.66
CA GLY A 12 -12.14 11.44 5.46
C GLY A 12 -11.59 12.84 5.35
N GLY A 13 -10.65 13.02 4.47
CA GLY A 13 -9.99 14.32 4.24
C GLY A 13 -9.01 14.27 3.09
N ARG A 14 -8.26 15.36 2.94
CA ARG A 14 -7.27 15.51 1.88
C ARG A 14 -5.90 15.04 2.33
N ILE A 15 -5.17 14.48 1.38
CA ILE A 15 -3.73 14.24 1.49
C ILE A 15 -3.04 15.38 0.75
N ALA A 16 -2.15 16.11 1.44
CA ALA A 16 -1.55 17.33 0.90
C ALA A 16 -0.40 17.08 -0.09
N GLY A 17 0.12 15.85 -0.16
CA GLY A 17 1.25 15.49 -0.99
C GLY A 17 1.95 14.24 -0.46
N TRP A 18 3.08 13.87 -1.07
CA TRP A 18 3.77 12.63 -0.70
C TRP A 18 4.27 12.61 0.75
N ARG A 19 4.68 13.74 1.29
CA ARG A 19 5.08 13.80 2.70
C ARG A 19 3.92 13.46 3.62
N ASP A 20 2.76 14.06 3.39
CA ASP A 20 1.54 13.78 4.15
C ASP A 20 1.07 12.35 3.91
N PHE A 21 1.17 11.86 2.68
CA PHE A 21 0.88 10.46 2.35
C PHE A 21 1.72 9.50 3.19
N ARG A 22 3.03 9.74 3.30
CA ARG A 22 3.92 8.88 4.11
C ARG A 22 3.55 8.88 5.58
N ASP A 23 3.19 10.04 6.13
CA ASP A 23 2.74 10.14 7.53
C ASP A 23 1.44 9.35 7.74
N ARG A 24 0.49 9.47 6.82
CA ARG A 24 -0.79 8.75 6.89
C ARG A 24 -0.61 7.25 6.63
N PHE A 25 0.29 6.87 5.77
CA PHE A 25 0.67 5.48 5.56
C PHE A 25 1.15 4.83 6.86
N THR A 26 2.03 5.51 7.58
CA THR A 26 2.53 5.04 8.89
C THR A 26 1.41 4.90 9.90
N ALA A 27 0.50 5.86 9.98
CA ALA A 27 -0.65 5.81 10.86
C ALA A 27 -1.62 4.67 10.49
N ALA A 28 -1.87 4.47 9.20
CA ALA A 28 -2.73 3.38 8.72
C ALA A 28 -2.15 2.00 9.07
N LEU A 29 -0.86 1.83 8.92
CA LEU A 29 -0.18 0.58 9.27
C LEU A 29 -0.27 0.30 10.79
N ALA A 30 -0.17 1.32 11.61
CA ALA A 30 -0.36 1.19 13.05
C ALA A 30 -1.79 0.73 13.39
N MET A 31 -2.81 1.26 12.72
CA MET A 31 -4.20 0.79 12.87
C MET A 31 -4.35 -0.68 12.48
N ALA A 32 -3.77 -1.08 11.35
CA ALA A 32 -3.85 -2.46 10.87
C ALA A 32 -3.14 -3.45 11.81
N THR A 33 -2.19 -2.99 12.60
CA THR A 33 -1.49 -3.81 13.59
C THR A 33 -2.36 -4.09 14.83
N THR A 34 -3.24 -3.15 15.20
CA THR A 34 -4.11 -3.31 16.37
C THR A 34 -5.37 -4.12 16.06
N ALA A 35 -5.83 -4.14 14.83
CA ALA A 35 -7.00 -4.93 14.40
C ALA A 35 -6.67 -5.63 13.08
N PRO A 36 -6.99 -6.94 12.95
CA PRO A 36 -6.65 -7.70 11.75
C PRO A 36 -7.23 -7.05 10.50
N ALA A 37 -6.38 -6.75 9.52
CA ALA A 37 -6.80 -6.22 8.24
C ALA A 37 -5.89 -6.69 7.12
N GLU A 38 -6.49 -6.98 5.97
CA GLU A 38 -5.75 -7.24 4.74
C GLU A 38 -5.28 -5.92 4.13
N GLY A 39 -4.03 -5.89 3.67
CA GLY A 39 -3.47 -4.77 2.94
C GLY A 39 -3.57 -5.00 1.44
N CYS A 40 -3.99 -3.96 0.71
CA CYS A 40 -4.03 -3.93 -0.74
C CYS A 40 -3.40 -2.62 -1.20
N TRP A 41 -2.19 -2.71 -1.71
CA TRP A 41 -1.39 -1.54 -2.09
C TRP A 41 -1.10 -1.56 -3.58
N CYS A 42 -1.32 -0.44 -4.25
CA CYS A 42 -0.93 -0.29 -5.65
C CYS A 42 -0.28 1.06 -5.91
N ASP A 43 0.69 1.05 -6.78
CA ASP A 43 1.40 2.23 -7.27
C ASP A 43 2.09 1.86 -8.58
N LEU A 44 2.53 2.84 -9.34
CA LEU A 44 3.27 2.59 -10.55
C LEU A 44 4.57 1.82 -10.27
N ASP A 45 5.33 2.24 -9.25
CA ASP A 45 6.64 1.68 -8.92
C ASP A 45 7.02 1.72 -7.42
N PHE A 46 6.17 2.26 -6.56
CA PHE A 46 6.39 2.46 -5.12
C PHE A 46 7.62 3.32 -4.77
N ALA A 47 8.13 4.12 -5.71
CA ALA A 47 9.34 4.93 -5.47
C ALA A 47 9.14 5.96 -4.34
N ALA A 48 7.96 6.57 -4.25
CA ALA A 48 7.67 7.61 -3.27
C ALA A 48 7.19 7.08 -1.91
N TRP A 49 6.91 5.79 -1.82
CA TRP A 49 6.41 5.16 -0.59
C TRP A 49 7.55 4.89 0.40
N PRO A 50 7.29 4.88 1.71
CA PRO A 50 8.33 4.64 2.72
C PRO A 50 8.59 3.15 2.99
N LEU A 51 8.50 2.27 2.00
CA LEU A 51 8.58 0.82 2.18
C LEU A 51 9.90 0.37 2.81
N GLY A 52 11.01 0.97 2.42
CA GLY A 52 12.34 0.57 2.85
C GLY A 52 12.79 1.19 4.17
N GLU A 53 11.98 2.04 4.77
CA GLU A 53 12.32 2.64 6.06
C GLU A 53 12.28 1.59 7.18
N ARG A 54 13.23 1.70 8.10
CA ARG A 54 13.31 0.78 9.24
C ARG A 54 12.00 0.74 10.02
N ALA A 55 11.43 1.90 10.32
CA ALA A 55 10.17 1.99 11.06
C ALA A 55 9.02 1.27 10.36
N THR A 56 8.96 1.37 9.04
CA THR A 56 7.93 0.68 8.24
C THR A 56 8.10 -0.84 8.32
N VAL A 57 9.31 -1.34 8.14
CA VAL A 57 9.58 -2.78 8.19
C VAL A 57 9.35 -3.34 9.59
N GLU A 58 9.73 -2.62 10.63
CA GLU A 58 9.44 -3.00 12.01
C GLU A 58 7.94 -3.05 12.29
N ALA A 59 7.18 -2.09 11.77
CA ALA A 59 5.72 -2.08 11.90
C ALA A 59 5.06 -3.22 11.12
N LEU A 60 5.54 -3.54 9.93
CA LEU A 60 5.08 -4.70 9.14
C LEU A 60 5.40 -6.02 9.87
N GLN A 61 6.56 -6.11 10.50
CA GLN A 61 6.91 -7.27 11.30
C GLN A 61 5.95 -7.45 12.48
N ARG A 62 5.59 -6.37 13.17
CA ARG A 62 4.60 -6.42 14.25
C ARG A 62 3.22 -6.85 13.72
N TRP A 63 2.80 -6.30 12.57
CA TRP A 63 1.55 -6.68 11.93
C TRP A 63 1.54 -8.18 11.59
N ALA A 64 2.60 -8.68 10.99
CA ALA A 64 2.71 -10.08 10.59
C ALA A 64 2.71 -11.04 11.80
N LEU A 65 3.36 -10.65 12.90
CA LEU A 65 3.39 -11.44 14.12
C LEU A 65 2.10 -11.38 14.92
N ALA A 66 1.40 -10.25 14.88
CA ALA A 66 0.15 -10.06 15.62
C ALA A 66 -1.02 -10.84 15.03
N HIS A 67 -1.00 -11.09 13.72
CA HIS A 67 -2.12 -11.68 13.00
C HIS A 67 -1.63 -12.75 12.02
N SER A 68 -2.17 -13.96 12.12
CA SER A 68 -1.73 -15.10 11.32
C SER A 68 -2.45 -15.25 9.98
N VAL A 69 -3.59 -14.59 9.79
CA VAL A 69 -4.46 -14.77 8.63
C VAL A 69 -4.38 -13.67 7.58
N PRO A 70 -4.34 -12.36 7.94
CA PRO A 70 -4.38 -11.31 6.94
C PRO A 70 -3.20 -11.35 5.97
N ARG A 71 -3.47 -11.04 4.72
CA ARG A 71 -2.50 -11.00 3.63
C ARG A 71 -2.21 -9.56 3.24
N LEU A 72 -1.06 -9.37 2.60
CA LEU A 72 -0.67 -8.12 1.97
C LEU A 72 -0.48 -8.38 0.47
N THR A 73 -1.19 -7.63 -0.35
CA THR A 73 -1.11 -7.71 -1.81
C THR A 73 -0.58 -6.40 -2.35
N LEU A 74 0.51 -6.46 -3.10
CA LEU A 74 1.08 -5.33 -3.81
C LEU A 74 0.82 -5.47 -5.31
N LEU A 75 0.51 -4.37 -5.95
CA LEU A 75 0.34 -4.28 -7.40
C LEU A 75 1.16 -3.11 -7.93
N ALA A 76 2.07 -3.37 -8.85
CA ALA A 76 2.87 -2.33 -9.50
C ALA A 76 3.04 -2.63 -10.97
N ALA A 77 3.28 -1.59 -11.77
CA ALA A 77 3.69 -1.77 -13.16
C ALA A 77 5.15 -2.20 -13.26
N ARG A 78 6.00 -1.73 -12.33
CA ARG A 78 7.43 -2.01 -12.28
C ARG A 78 7.89 -2.13 -10.84
N TYR A 79 8.91 -2.97 -10.61
CA TYR A 79 9.50 -3.20 -9.29
C TYR A 79 10.98 -2.79 -9.20
N ASP A 80 11.53 -2.15 -10.22
CA ASP A 80 12.94 -1.74 -10.24
C ASP A 80 13.27 -0.76 -9.11
N GLU A 81 12.37 0.19 -8.86
CA GLU A 81 12.51 1.15 -7.77
C GLU A 81 12.39 0.50 -6.39
N VAL A 82 11.57 -0.54 -6.26
CA VAL A 82 11.48 -1.31 -5.01
C VAL A 82 12.81 -1.98 -4.71
N THR A 83 13.43 -2.60 -5.71
CA THR A 83 14.73 -3.24 -5.57
C THR A 83 15.82 -2.24 -5.22
N ARG A 84 15.80 -1.06 -5.86
CA ARG A 84 16.83 -0.04 -5.68
C ARG A 84 16.68 0.74 -4.38
N ARG A 85 15.44 1.11 -4.02
CA ARG A 85 15.18 2.01 -2.88
C ARG A 85 14.76 1.31 -1.61
N HIS A 86 14.20 0.10 -1.72
CA HIS A 86 13.57 -0.58 -0.60
C HIS A 86 14.14 -2.00 -0.35
N PRO A 87 15.46 -2.16 -0.27
CA PRO A 87 16.07 -3.49 -0.08
C PRO A 87 15.68 -4.12 1.25
N ARG A 88 15.48 -3.34 2.29
CA ARG A 88 15.06 -3.81 3.61
C ARG A 88 13.66 -4.43 3.57
N TRP A 89 12.76 -3.85 2.80
CA TRP A 89 11.43 -4.40 2.58
C TRP A 89 11.49 -5.72 1.80
N LEU A 90 12.33 -5.82 0.78
CA LEU A 90 12.51 -7.07 0.03
C LEU A 90 12.99 -8.21 0.91
N THR A 91 13.93 -7.94 1.81
CA THR A 91 14.42 -8.93 2.77
C THR A 91 13.29 -9.40 3.69
N TRP A 92 12.51 -8.47 4.23
CA TRP A 92 11.35 -8.79 5.06
C TRP A 92 10.31 -9.62 4.29
N ARG A 93 9.98 -9.23 3.06
CA ARG A 93 9.02 -9.94 2.23
C ARG A 93 9.41 -11.40 2.01
N ARG A 94 10.69 -11.69 1.83
CA ARG A 94 11.16 -13.07 1.64
C ARG A 94 10.80 -13.97 2.83
N SER A 95 10.88 -13.44 4.03
CA SER A 95 10.51 -14.18 5.24
C SER A 95 9.00 -14.40 5.34
N TRP A 96 8.20 -13.57 4.68
CA TRP A 96 6.74 -13.59 4.73
C TRP A 96 6.10 -13.85 3.36
N ALA A 97 6.82 -14.53 2.47
CA ALA A 97 6.37 -14.77 1.09
C ALA A 97 5.00 -15.47 1.00
N HIS A 98 4.66 -16.28 1.97
CA HIS A 98 3.37 -16.95 2.04
C HIS A 98 2.20 -16.03 2.38
N ARG A 99 2.48 -14.81 2.83
CA ARG A 99 1.47 -13.81 3.22
C ARG A 99 1.53 -12.55 2.38
N VAL A 100 2.59 -12.34 1.62
CA VAL A 100 2.81 -11.14 0.82
C VAL A 100 2.90 -11.55 -0.64
N SER A 101 1.88 -11.21 -1.43
CA SER A 101 1.89 -11.45 -2.87
C SER A 101 2.14 -10.14 -3.62
N CYS A 102 2.91 -10.25 -4.71
CA CYS A 102 3.19 -9.14 -5.61
C CYS A 102 2.62 -9.46 -6.97
N TRP A 103 2.01 -8.46 -7.60
CA TRP A 103 1.37 -8.55 -8.91
C TRP A 103 1.93 -7.47 -9.82
N THR A 104 1.99 -7.77 -11.12
CA THR A 104 2.46 -6.82 -12.14
C THR A 104 1.29 -6.41 -13.03
N ALA A 105 1.05 -5.09 -13.07
CA ALA A 105 0.01 -4.51 -13.91
C ALA A 105 0.38 -4.61 -15.40
N SER A 106 -0.63 -4.80 -16.24
CA SER A 106 -0.45 -4.69 -17.70
C SER A 106 -0.02 -3.28 -18.10
N ASP A 107 0.62 -3.12 -19.26
CA ASP A 107 1.04 -1.83 -19.76
C ASP A 107 -0.15 -0.87 -19.96
N GLU A 108 -1.29 -1.39 -20.38
CA GLU A 108 -2.52 -0.60 -20.51
C GLU A 108 -3.01 -0.08 -19.17
N LEU A 109 -2.99 -0.93 -18.14
CA LEU A 109 -3.41 -0.54 -16.80
C LEU A 109 -2.45 0.48 -16.20
N ALA A 110 -1.15 0.36 -16.45
CA ALA A 110 -0.13 1.25 -15.90
C ALA A 110 -0.42 2.71 -16.18
N ALA A 111 -0.96 3.03 -17.35
CA ALA A 111 -1.27 4.41 -17.76
C ALA A 111 -2.40 5.05 -16.93
N SER A 112 -3.29 4.24 -16.35
CA SER A 112 -4.47 4.71 -15.61
C SER A 112 -4.45 4.33 -14.13
N LEU A 113 -3.40 3.67 -13.66
CA LEU A 113 -3.29 3.21 -12.30
C LEU A 113 -3.21 4.37 -11.31
N GLN A 114 -4.16 4.43 -10.39
CA GLN A 114 -4.13 5.40 -9.29
C GLN A 114 -3.55 4.74 -8.05
N PRO A 115 -2.51 5.34 -7.43
CA PRO A 115 -1.93 4.77 -6.22
C PRO A 115 -2.93 4.69 -5.09
N MET A 116 -2.97 3.56 -4.41
CA MET A 116 -3.83 3.34 -3.24
C MET A 116 -3.11 2.53 -2.18
N CYS A 117 -3.34 2.89 -0.93
CA CYS A 117 -2.98 2.09 0.23
C CYS A 117 -4.27 1.77 0.97
N LEU A 118 -4.74 0.54 0.83
CA LEU A 118 -5.99 0.11 1.45
C LEU A 118 -5.70 -0.90 2.55
N TRP A 119 -6.33 -0.67 3.71
CA TRP A 119 -6.46 -1.67 4.75
C TRP A 119 -7.94 -2.00 4.83
N ARG A 120 -8.29 -3.20 4.40
CA ARG A 120 -9.69 -3.62 4.17
C ARG A 120 -10.57 -3.31 5.38
N ASP A 121 -11.66 -2.60 5.11
CA ASP A 121 -12.69 -2.23 6.11
C ASP A 121 -12.20 -1.29 7.23
N GLN A 122 -10.97 -0.76 7.13
CA GLN A 122 -10.43 0.14 8.16
C GLN A 122 -10.16 1.55 7.64
N VAL A 123 -9.23 1.65 6.69
CA VAL A 123 -8.76 2.95 6.19
C VAL A 123 -8.22 2.80 4.78
N GLY A 124 -8.36 3.84 3.98
CA GLY A 124 -7.78 3.90 2.65
C GLY A 124 -7.16 5.25 2.37
N LEU A 125 -6.09 5.21 1.60
CA LEU A 125 -5.43 6.37 1.02
C LEU A 125 -5.49 6.21 -0.50
N LYS A 126 -5.92 7.25 -1.21
CA LYS A 126 -5.95 7.25 -2.67
C LYS A 126 -5.27 8.50 -3.20
N VAL A 127 -4.25 8.31 -4.02
CA VAL A 127 -3.54 9.42 -4.65
C VAL A 127 -4.24 9.79 -5.96
N LEU A 128 -4.63 11.05 -6.10
CA LEU A 128 -5.28 11.56 -7.29
C LEU A 128 -4.29 12.20 -8.26
N ASP A 129 -3.21 12.78 -7.73
CA ASP A 129 -2.13 13.36 -8.51
C ASP A 129 -0.80 12.68 -8.15
N PRO A 130 -0.32 11.71 -8.96
CA PRO A 130 0.92 11.00 -8.67
C PRO A 130 2.18 11.87 -8.66
N LEU A 131 2.16 13.03 -9.32
CA LEU A 131 3.32 13.94 -9.32
C LEU A 131 3.53 14.57 -7.97
N THR A 132 2.47 15.00 -7.31
CA THR A 132 2.53 15.67 -6.00
C THR A 132 2.24 14.75 -4.83
N GLY A 133 1.56 13.63 -5.07
CA GLY A 133 1.05 12.76 -4.03
C GLY A 133 -0.24 13.24 -3.39
N ALA A 134 -0.83 14.32 -3.93
CA ALA A 134 -2.10 14.84 -3.43
C ALA A 134 -3.24 13.84 -3.67
N GLY A 135 -4.13 13.70 -2.71
CA GLY A 135 -5.22 12.76 -2.81
C GLY A 135 -6.20 12.86 -1.64
N LEU A 136 -6.81 11.72 -1.33
CA LEU A 136 -7.84 11.60 -0.30
C LEU A 136 -7.56 10.42 0.62
N TRP A 137 -7.95 10.56 1.87
CA TRP A 137 -8.00 9.44 2.81
C TRP A 137 -9.44 9.27 3.31
N SER A 138 -9.81 8.06 3.69
CA SER A 138 -11.15 7.79 4.23
C SER A 138 -11.16 6.59 5.15
N THR A 139 -12.05 6.65 6.15
CA THR A 139 -12.45 5.50 6.96
C THR A 139 -13.92 5.15 6.73
N GLU A 140 -14.58 5.85 5.80
CA GLU A 140 -15.99 5.67 5.48
C GLU A 140 -16.21 4.33 4.76
N PRO A 141 -17.05 3.42 5.27
CA PRO A 141 -17.25 2.09 4.67
C PRO A 141 -17.63 2.13 3.19
N ALA A 142 -18.52 3.02 2.80
CA ALA A 142 -18.97 3.14 1.42
C ALA A 142 -17.81 3.54 0.48
N THR A 143 -16.97 4.47 0.90
CA THR A 143 -15.80 4.90 0.14
C THR A 143 -14.78 3.77 0.04
N LEU A 144 -14.52 3.07 1.14
CA LEU A 144 -13.58 1.96 1.16
C LEU A 144 -14.01 0.82 0.23
N GLN A 145 -15.32 0.55 0.15
CA GLN A 145 -15.86 -0.45 -0.77
C GLN A 145 -15.62 -0.06 -2.24
N LEU A 146 -15.81 1.23 -2.58
CA LEU A 146 -15.56 1.72 -3.94
C LEU A 146 -14.08 1.60 -4.32
N TRP A 147 -13.18 2.01 -3.41
CA TRP A 147 -11.74 1.93 -3.67
C TRP A 147 -11.26 0.47 -3.71
N GLN A 148 -11.83 -0.39 -2.89
CA GLN A 148 -11.53 -1.82 -2.93
C GLN A 148 -11.97 -2.44 -4.27
N ALA A 149 -13.13 -2.05 -4.78
CA ALA A 149 -13.60 -2.50 -6.09
C ALA A 149 -12.66 -2.04 -7.21
N ASP A 150 -12.14 -0.81 -7.14
CA ASP A 150 -11.14 -0.32 -8.09
C ASP A 150 -9.87 -1.16 -8.04
N PHE A 151 -9.38 -1.46 -6.84
CA PHE A 151 -8.18 -2.30 -6.67
C PHE A 151 -8.43 -3.72 -7.22
N ASP A 152 -9.56 -4.32 -6.92
CA ASP A 152 -9.91 -5.66 -7.40
C ASP A 152 -9.99 -5.70 -8.94
N ALA A 153 -10.50 -4.64 -9.55
CA ALA A 153 -10.54 -4.50 -11.01
C ALA A 153 -9.12 -4.39 -11.60
N TYR A 154 -8.23 -3.64 -10.95
CA TYR A 154 -6.82 -3.58 -11.35
C TYR A 154 -6.17 -4.95 -11.27
N LEU A 155 -6.42 -5.68 -10.19
CA LEU A 155 -5.83 -7.00 -9.97
C LEU A 155 -6.24 -7.99 -11.08
N GLN A 156 -7.48 -7.93 -11.54
CA GLN A 156 -7.96 -8.77 -12.64
C GLN A 156 -7.24 -8.51 -13.97
N ARG A 157 -6.65 -7.34 -14.13
CA ARG A 157 -5.87 -6.93 -15.32
C ARG A 157 -4.37 -7.04 -15.09
N SER A 158 -3.95 -7.86 -14.15
CA SER A 158 -2.57 -7.99 -13.71
C SER A 158 -2.18 -9.45 -13.64
N THR A 159 -0.86 -9.69 -13.60
CA THR A 159 -0.30 -11.06 -13.52
C THR A 159 0.42 -11.21 -12.19
N GLU A 160 0.19 -12.32 -11.49
CA GLU A 160 0.89 -12.59 -10.24
C GLU A 160 2.38 -12.80 -10.49
N GLY A 161 3.20 -12.15 -9.69
CA GLY A 161 4.64 -12.26 -9.69
C GLY A 161 5.33 -10.90 -9.81
N MET A 162 6.51 -10.81 -9.22
CA MET A 162 7.47 -9.77 -9.53
C MET A 162 8.25 -10.25 -10.76
N PRO A 163 8.50 -9.37 -11.77
CA PRO A 163 9.42 -9.72 -12.83
C PRO A 163 10.76 -10.13 -12.21
N CYS A 164 11.32 -11.24 -12.67
CA CYS A 164 12.66 -11.64 -12.28
C CYS A 164 13.61 -10.52 -12.65
N THR A 165 14.05 -9.75 -11.66
CA THR A 165 15.22 -8.93 -11.89
C THR A 165 16.41 -9.87 -11.97
N THR A 166 17.22 -9.70 -13.00
CA THR A 166 18.45 -10.43 -13.23
C THR A 166 19.44 -10.35 -12.06
N LEU A 167 19.12 -9.60 -11.05
CA LEU A 167 19.86 -9.42 -9.81
C LEU A 167 19.44 -10.39 -8.70
N GLY A 168 18.53 -11.28 -8.96
CA GLY A 168 18.18 -12.39 -8.06
C GLY A 168 19.18 -13.54 -8.10
N LEU A 169 20.27 -13.33 -8.74
CA LEU A 169 21.39 -14.29 -8.78
C LEU A 169 22.35 -14.00 -7.64
#